data_223f5a3a5826460ee73e0828d5cd9be7
#
_entry.id   223f5a3a5826460ee73e0828d5cd9be7
#
_cell.length_a   1.000
_cell.length_b   1.000
_cell.length_c   1.000
_cell.angle_alpha   90.00
_cell.angle_beta   90.00
_cell.angle_gamma   90.00
#
_symmetry.space_group_name_H-M   'P 1'
#
loop_
_entity.id
_entity.type
_entity.pdbx_description
1 polymer ?
#
loop_
_entity_poly.entity_id
_entity_poly.type
_entity_poly.pdbx_seq_one_letter_code
_entity_poly.pdbx_strand_id
1 'polypeptide(L)'
;MMRETKSAPRLHRSIWYMGAKSRLIPGFLERVLADELPPGGTFVDLMSGSGVVSAWCAGMYRVISNDVQSYSAVIARSLIDHSPRTRDDFLSALDPEADLSKVYEENYARLAGYYEAALEEEAGFLDAYERGRADEAWAAGYREYLHVSAALYPGVAEASIAEPFRSALPLLSDREAAAENPACLATTYYSNVYFGLHQSLQLDSIRAAIDAVDEGDPWRELKQTHYLSALLHAASVSTSGTXHFAQPRHLSKDSELQAMAKRRLTDIRESQLEYSAAITQTVRETVFTEGNQVFNSDYRELLDEDGVFQLPEGPGLVYLDPPYTADNYSRFYHVLEVITRYDYPELKRGRSGEILRGRYPVLAHRFRSDFCSPAKVEGEFRMVLRAVAASGAKLVISYSSPTGLLLKEFVRQDSGEPLERLRRLCGEFFEGVEILKRPXMHSGQGDSNIAIDELLVVCSRPHSRSRAW
;
A
#
# COMPACT_ATOMS: atom_id res chain seq x y z
N MET A 1 -30.83 -20.96 -6.14
CA MET A 1 -30.33 -20.35 -4.90
C MET A 1 -29.24 -19.38 -5.28
N MET A 2 -29.55 -18.10 -5.26
CA MET A 2 -28.56 -17.06 -5.57
C MET A 2 -27.53 -17.04 -4.46
N ARG A 3 -26.28 -17.35 -4.81
CA ARG A 3 -25.19 -17.15 -3.86
C ARG A 3 -25.15 -15.67 -3.52
N GLU A 4 -25.30 -15.36 -2.25
CA GLU A 4 -25.08 -14.02 -1.81
C GLU A 4 -23.69 -13.62 -2.26
N THR A 5 -23.61 -12.55 -3.04
CA THR A 5 -22.33 -12.02 -3.46
C THR A 5 -21.59 -11.58 -2.20
N LYS A 6 -20.44 -12.20 -1.95
CA LYS A 6 -19.57 -11.77 -0.86
C LYS A 6 -19.27 -10.29 -1.08
N SER A 7 -19.61 -9.48 -0.11
CA SER A 7 -19.20 -8.08 -0.16
C SER A 7 -17.68 -8.03 -0.04
N ALA A 8 -17.05 -7.15 -0.80
CA ALA A 8 -15.62 -6.96 -0.70
C ALA A 8 -15.24 -6.60 0.73
N PRO A 9 -14.09 -7.03 1.23
CA PRO A 9 -13.70 -6.73 2.61
C PRO A 9 -13.70 -5.24 2.89
N ARG A 10 -14.17 -4.85 4.07
CA ARG A 10 -14.22 -3.44 4.46
C ARG A 10 -12.84 -2.78 4.46
N LEU A 11 -11.82 -3.58 4.71
CA LEU A 11 -10.43 -3.08 4.81
C LEU A 11 -9.96 -2.38 3.56
N HIS A 12 -10.39 -2.82 2.38
CA HIS A 12 -9.87 -2.24 1.14
C HIS A 12 -10.26 -0.78 0.97
N ARG A 13 -11.29 -0.33 1.66
CA ARG A 13 -11.72 1.07 1.59
C ARG A 13 -10.85 1.99 2.43
N SER A 14 -10.11 1.44 3.37
CA SER A 14 -9.32 2.25 4.29
C SER A 14 -7.90 2.51 3.83
N ILE A 15 -7.39 1.73 2.87
CA ILE A 15 -6.12 2.05 2.23
C ILE A 15 -6.44 2.67 0.87
N TRP A 16 -6.23 3.96 0.78
CA TRP A 16 -6.45 4.70 -0.46
C TRP A 16 -5.30 4.39 -1.40
N TYR A 17 -5.55 3.50 -2.33
CA TYR A 17 -4.54 3.06 -3.28
C TYR A 17 -4.95 3.51 -4.68
N MET A 18 -4.05 4.18 -5.40
CA MET A 18 -4.32 4.55 -6.78
C MET A 18 -4.53 3.28 -7.60
N GLY A 19 -5.70 3.17 -8.21
CA GLY A 19 -6.06 1.96 -8.92
C GLY A 19 -6.67 0.88 -8.05
N ALA A 20 -7.15 1.23 -6.87
CA ALA A 20 -7.85 0.27 -6.01
C ALA A 20 -9.03 -0.36 -6.74
N LYS A 21 -9.16 -1.67 -6.66
CA LYS A 21 -10.08 -2.43 -7.49
C LYS A 21 -11.37 -2.86 -6.80
N SER A 22 -11.68 -2.28 -5.65
CA SER A 22 -12.91 -2.62 -4.95
C SER A 22 -14.17 -2.40 -5.79
N ARG A 23 -14.13 -1.37 -6.62
CA ARG A 23 -15.27 -1.06 -7.51
C ARG A 23 -15.30 -1.94 -8.73
N LEU A 24 -14.14 -2.50 -9.10
CA LEU A 24 -14.02 -3.33 -10.28
C LEU A 24 -14.60 -4.71 -10.07
N ILE A 25 -14.57 -5.20 -8.84
CA ILE A 25 -14.95 -6.58 -8.54
C ILE A 25 -16.43 -6.85 -8.81
N PRO A 26 -17.37 -6.08 -8.22
CA PRO A 26 -18.79 -6.43 -8.43
C PRO A 26 -19.22 -6.20 -9.88
N GLY A 27 -19.77 -7.25 -10.49
CA GLY A 27 -20.37 -7.17 -11.80
C GLY A 27 -19.43 -7.09 -12.98
N PHE A 28 -18.13 -6.88 -12.75
CA PHE A 28 -17.16 -6.76 -13.84
C PHE A 28 -16.12 -7.88 -13.72
N LEU A 29 -15.15 -7.74 -12.82
CA LEU A 29 -14.16 -8.80 -12.63
C LEU A 29 -14.82 -10.10 -12.16
N GLU A 30 -15.84 -10.00 -11.32
CA GLU A 30 -16.59 -11.16 -10.85
C GLU A 30 -17.14 -12.00 -12.00
N ARG A 31 -17.72 -11.34 -13.01
CA ARG A 31 -18.26 -12.04 -14.18
C ARG A 31 -17.17 -12.70 -15.00
N VAL A 32 -16.07 -12.00 -15.19
CA VAL A 32 -14.95 -12.54 -15.96
C VAL A 32 -14.42 -13.80 -15.27
N LEU A 33 -14.23 -13.76 -13.96
CA LEU A 33 -13.72 -14.91 -13.23
C LEU A 33 -14.71 -16.07 -13.24
N ALA A 34 -16.00 -15.78 -13.13
CA ALA A 34 -17.02 -16.85 -13.21
C ALA A 34 -16.96 -17.57 -14.54
N ASP A 35 -16.69 -16.85 -15.63
CA ASP A 35 -16.62 -17.43 -16.96
C ASP A 35 -15.29 -18.14 -17.23
N GLU A 36 -14.19 -17.63 -16.67
CA GLU A 36 -12.86 -18.04 -17.10
C GLU A 36 -12.13 -18.97 -16.13
N LEU A 37 -12.53 -19.00 -14.86
CA LEU A 37 -11.81 -19.81 -13.86
C LEU A 37 -12.82 -20.58 -13.00
N PRO A 38 -12.87 -21.91 -13.14
CA PRO A 38 -13.81 -22.70 -12.34
C PRO A 38 -13.41 -22.69 -10.85
N PRO A 39 -14.37 -22.87 -9.95
CA PRO A 39 -14.07 -22.99 -8.53
C PRO A 39 -13.01 -24.07 -8.28
N GLY A 40 -12.10 -23.78 -7.36
CA GLY A 40 -11.00 -24.70 -7.08
C GLY A 40 -9.78 -24.48 -7.95
N GLY A 41 -9.88 -23.62 -8.97
CA GLY A 41 -8.70 -23.25 -9.77
C GLY A 41 -7.74 -22.37 -8.99
N THR A 42 -6.62 -22.04 -9.63
CA THR A 42 -5.59 -21.20 -9.04
C THR A 42 -5.66 -19.79 -9.64
N PHE A 43 -5.77 -18.80 -8.77
CA PHE A 43 -5.78 -17.39 -9.14
C PHE A 43 -4.47 -16.76 -8.69
N VAL A 44 -3.73 -16.15 -9.63
CA VAL A 44 -2.46 -15.49 -9.32
C VAL A 44 -2.66 -13.99 -9.41
N ASP A 45 -2.52 -13.30 -8.29
CA ASP A 45 -2.63 -11.84 -8.21
C ASP A 45 -1.20 -11.30 -8.29
N LEU A 46 -0.76 -10.93 -9.49
CA LEU A 46 0.65 -10.71 -9.76
C LEU A 46 1.19 -9.42 -9.14
N MET A 47 0.32 -8.43 -8.96
CA MET A 47 0.66 -7.15 -8.31
C MET A 47 -0.49 -6.79 -7.38
N SER A 48 -0.46 -7.33 -6.17
CA SER A 48 -1.64 -7.36 -5.31
C SER A 48 -2.02 -6.03 -4.67
N GLY A 49 -1.05 -5.10 -4.52
CA GLY A 49 -1.33 -3.79 -3.95
C GLY A 49 -2.01 -3.86 -2.60
N SER A 50 -3.24 -3.37 -2.53
CA SER A 50 -4.01 -3.36 -1.27
C SER A 50 -4.51 -4.74 -0.85
N GLY A 51 -4.36 -5.74 -1.71
CA GLY A 51 -4.78 -7.11 -1.40
C GLY A 51 -6.27 -7.39 -1.55
N VAL A 52 -7.05 -6.41 -2.02
CA VAL A 52 -8.51 -6.58 -2.07
C VAL A 52 -8.94 -7.68 -3.03
N VAL A 53 -8.29 -7.76 -4.19
CA VAL A 53 -8.65 -8.80 -5.17
C VAL A 53 -8.25 -10.17 -4.65
N SER A 54 -7.04 -10.29 -4.09
CA SER A 54 -6.60 -11.54 -3.47
C SER A 54 -7.56 -12.00 -2.38
N ALA A 55 -7.97 -11.09 -1.50
CA ALA A 55 -8.86 -11.43 -0.40
C ALA A 55 -10.23 -11.89 -0.91
N TRP A 56 -10.75 -11.20 -1.93
CA TRP A 56 -12.04 -11.59 -2.51
C TRP A 56 -11.95 -12.99 -3.13
N CYS A 57 -10.86 -13.26 -3.84
CA CYS A 57 -10.68 -14.54 -4.53
C CYS A 57 -10.42 -15.70 -3.57
N ALA A 58 -9.88 -15.43 -2.39
CA ALA A 58 -9.48 -16.50 -1.47
C ALA A 58 -10.65 -17.33 -0.96
N GLY A 59 -11.88 -16.84 -1.10
CA GLY A 59 -13.06 -17.62 -0.74
C GLY A 59 -13.53 -18.59 -1.83
N MET A 60 -12.88 -18.56 -3.01
CA MET A 60 -13.31 -19.39 -4.14
C MET A 60 -12.18 -20.16 -4.80
N TYR A 61 -10.96 -19.63 -4.71
CA TYR A 61 -9.82 -20.19 -5.43
C TYR A 61 -8.65 -20.36 -4.49
N ARG A 62 -7.68 -21.19 -4.91
CA ARG A 62 -6.34 -21.10 -4.33
C ARG A 62 -5.74 -19.80 -4.86
N VAL A 63 -5.20 -18.96 -3.96
CA VAL A 63 -4.66 -17.69 -4.37
C VAL A 63 -3.14 -17.66 -4.15
N ILE A 64 -2.44 -17.26 -5.19
CA ILE A 64 -1.01 -16.92 -5.12
C ILE A 64 -0.93 -15.42 -5.32
N SER A 65 -0.52 -14.70 -4.29
CA SER A 65 -0.47 -13.24 -4.31
C SER A 65 0.99 -12.79 -4.31
N ASN A 66 1.29 -11.75 -5.05
CA ASN A 66 2.63 -11.20 -5.09
C ASN A 66 2.60 -9.69 -5.13
N ASP A 67 3.58 -9.07 -4.50
CA ASP A 67 3.85 -7.66 -4.70
C ASP A 67 5.32 -7.39 -4.36
N VAL A 68 5.89 -6.42 -5.04
CA VAL A 68 7.26 -6.03 -4.78
C VAL A 68 7.38 -5.22 -3.49
N GLN A 69 6.31 -4.53 -3.10
CA GLN A 69 6.29 -3.73 -1.87
C GLN A 69 6.05 -4.62 -0.66
N SER A 70 6.88 -4.46 0.37
CA SER A 70 6.76 -5.29 1.58
C SER A 70 5.45 -5.03 2.31
N TYR A 71 5.00 -3.77 2.36
CA TYR A 71 3.75 -3.47 3.04
C TYR A 71 2.57 -4.19 2.37
N SER A 72 2.58 -4.29 1.04
CA SER A 72 1.53 -5.01 0.32
C SER A 72 1.54 -6.49 0.67
N ALA A 73 2.73 -7.08 0.76
CA ALA A 73 2.84 -8.50 1.13
C ALA A 73 2.32 -8.74 2.55
N VAL A 74 2.60 -7.83 3.48
CA VAL A 74 2.08 -7.95 4.85
C VAL A 74 0.55 -7.93 4.84
N ILE A 75 -0.03 -6.99 4.11
CA ILE A 75 -1.48 -6.87 4.05
C ILE A 75 -2.08 -8.15 3.45
N ALA A 76 -1.53 -8.62 2.33
CA ALA A 76 -2.04 -9.84 1.70
C ALA A 76 -1.92 -11.04 2.63
N ARG A 77 -0.77 -11.20 3.31
CA ARG A 77 -0.60 -12.32 4.25
C ARG A 77 -1.63 -12.29 5.35
N SER A 78 -1.94 -11.11 5.88
CA SER A 78 -2.91 -11.01 6.97
C SER A 78 -4.30 -11.44 6.53
N LEU A 79 -4.60 -11.34 5.24
CA LEU A 79 -5.94 -11.64 4.72
C LEU A 79 -6.07 -13.05 4.15
N ILE A 80 -5.00 -13.62 3.58
CA ILE A 80 -5.14 -14.90 2.86
C ILE A 80 -4.19 -16.01 3.29
N ASP A 81 -3.17 -15.72 4.10
CA ASP A 81 -2.18 -16.74 4.47
C ASP A 81 -2.70 -17.55 5.64
N HIS A 82 -3.77 -18.29 5.39
CA HIS A 82 -4.46 -19.09 6.40
C HIS A 82 -4.84 -20.43 5.82
N SER A 83 -4.78 -21.44 6.68
CA SER A 83 -5.20 -22.80 6.35
C SER A 83 -6.57 -23.07 6.98
N PRO A 84 -7.44 -23.81 6.28
CA PRO A 84 -8.72 -24.21 6.92
C PRO A 84 -8.54 -24.93 8.25
N ARG A 85 -7.41 -25.63 8.43
CA ARG A 85 -7.17 -26.40 9.64
C ARG A 85 -6.81 -25.56 10.85
N THR A 86 -6.14 -24.43 10.65
CA THR A 86 -5.54 -23.67 11.74
C THR A 86 -6.14 -22.29 11.93
N ARG A 87 -6.93 -21.81 10.96
CA ARG A 87 -7.45 -20.45 10.97
C ARG A 87 -8.19 -20.12 12.26
N ASP A 88 -9.10 -20.98 12.69
CA ASP A 88 -9.92 -20.69 13.87
C ASP A 88 -9.08 -20.66 15.14
N ASP A 89 -8.11 -21.56 15.28
CA ASP A 89 -7.21 -21.56 16.43
C ASP A 89 -6.37 -20.29 16.47
N PHE A 90 -5.87 -19.85 15.32
CA PHE A 90 -5.12 -18.61 15.25
C PHE A 90 -5.98 -17.42 15.66
N LEU A 91 -7.19 -17.31 15.10
CA LEU A 91 -8.06 -16.18 15.43
C LEU A 91 -8.39 -16.14 16.92
N SER A 92 -8.57 -17.31 17.53
CA SER A 92 -8.83 -17.40 18.98
C SER A 92 -7.64 -16.95 19.81
N ALA A 93 -6.42 -17.08 19.27
CA ALA A 93 -5.19 -16.69 19.96
C ALA A 93 -4.91 -15.19 19.87
N LEU A 94 -5.55 -14.48 18.96
CA LEU A 94 -5.32 -13.04 18.79
C LEU A 94 -5.81 -12.27 20.01
N ASP A 95 -4.93 -11.45 20.57
CA ASP A 95 -5.27 -10.57 21.67
C ASP A 95 -4.33 -9.37 21.62
N PRO A 96 -4.68 -8.37 20.80
CA PRO A 96 -3.76 -7.23 20.63
C PRO A 96 -3.48 -6.48 21.92
N GLU A 97 -4.46 -6.37 22.81
CA GLU A 97 -4.21 -5.68 24.08
C GLU A 97 -3.20 -6.45 24.94
N ALA A 98 -3.39 -7.75 25.10
CA ALA A 98 -2.47 -8.54 25.91
C ALA A 98 -1.07 -8.61 25.27
N ASP A 99 -1.03 -8.76 23.94
CA ASP A 99 0.25 -8.93 23.25
C ASP A 99 1.05 -7.63 23.13
N LEU A 100 0.39 -6.47 23.05
CA LEU A 100 1.07 -5.23 22.68
C LEU A 100 1.16 -4.18 23.79
N SER A 101 0.29 -4.24 24.82
CA SER A 101 0.15 -3.13 25.76
C SER A 101 1.41 -2.82 26.55
N LYS A 102 2.10 -3.84 27.03
CA LYS A 102 3.26 -3.61 27.93
C LYS A 102 4.36 -2.82 27.19
N VAL A 103 4.79 -3.32 26.06
CA VAL A 103 5.86 -2.67 25.31
C VAL A 103 5.38 -1.33 24.75
N TYR A 104 4.13 -1.27 24.29
CA TYR A 104 3.56 0.00 23.85
C TYR A 104 3.69 1.06 24.94
N GLU A 105 3.22 0.76 26.15
CA GLU A 105 3.23 1.74 27.23
C GLU A 105 4.65 2.17 27.59
N GLU A 106 5.57 1.21 27.64
CA GLU A 106 6.97 1.51 27.97
C GLU A 106 7.60 2.42 26.91
N ASN A 107 7.44 2.12 25.65
CA ASN A 107 8.04 2.91 24.58
C ASN A 107 7.39 4.28 24.47
N TYR A 108 6.06 4.33 24.60
CA TYR A 108 5.35 5.59 24.54
C TYR A 108 5.80 6.52 25.66
N ALA A 109 5.89 6.00 26.89
CA ALA A 109 6.30 6.81 28.02
C ALA A 109 7.72 7.34 27.85
N ARG A 110 8.63 6.52 27.31
CA ARG A 110 10.00 6.94 27.07
C ARG A 110 10.05 8.10 26.06
N LEU A 111 9.34 7.96 24.95
CA LEU A 111 9.32 9.03 23.93
C LEU A 111 8.60 10.26 24.46
N ALA A 112 7.50 10.08 25.18
CA ALA A 112 6.73 11.20 25.72
C ALA A 112 7.56 12.01 26.71
N GLY A 113 8.46 11.37 27.43
CA GLY A 113 9.35 12.09 28.31
C GLY A 113 10.27 13.03 27.57
N TYR A 114 10.78 12.62 26.41
CA TYR A 114 11.63 13.49 25.60
C TYR A 114 10.83 14.62 24.94
N TYR A 115 9.62 14.35 24.51
CA TYR A 115 8.83 15.29 23.70
C TYR A 115 7.73 15.98 24.48
N GLU A 116 7.81 15.98 25.81
CA GLU A 116 6.72 16.42 26.69
C GLU A 116 6.19 17.82 26.34
N ALA A 117 7.09 18.79 26.19
CA ALA A 117 6.67 20.16 25.91
C ALA A 117 5.96 20.27 24.56
N ALA A 118 6.49 19.59 23.54
CA ALA A 118 5.89 19.65 22.21
C ALA A 118 4.55 18.91 22.19
N LEU A 119 4.41 17.83 22.95
CA LEU A 119 3.13 17.12 23.06
C LEU A 119 2.07 18.01 23.73
N GLU A 120 2.44 18.74 24.75
CA GLU A 120 1.50 19.66 25.42
C GLU A 120 1.05 20.76 24.47
N GLU A 121 1.99 21.32 23.68
CA GLU A 121 1.63 22.34 22.70
C GLU A 121 0.67 21.77 21.64
N GLU A 122 0.99 20.59 21.11
CA GLU A 122 0.11 19.96 20.12
C GLU A 122 -1.28 19.74 20.69
N ALA A 123 -1.35 19.21 21.91
CA ALA A 123 -2.64 18.94 22.54
C ALA A 123 -3.47 20.22 22.67
N GLY A 124 -2.81 21.34 22.98
CA GLY A 124 -3.51 22.62 23.07
C GLY A 124 -4.08 23.08 21.74
N PHE A 125 -3.29 22.97 20.66
CA PHE A 125 -3.77 23.33 19.33
C PHE A 125 -4.91 22.45 18.86
N LEU A 126 -4.80 21.14 19.09
CA LEU A 126 -5.85 20.21 18.66
C LEU A 126 -7.13 20.37 19.49
N ASP A 127 -7.00 20.62 20.78
CA ASP A 127 -8.14 20.89 21.63
C ASP A 127 -8.88 22.16 21.17
N ALA A 128 -8.14 23.20 20.86
CA ALA A 128 -8.75 24.44 20.37
C ALA A 128 -9.49 24.22 19.05
N TYR A 129 -8.89 23.46 18.15
CA TYR A 129 -9.53 23.14 16.89
C TYR A 129 -10.84 22.37 17.13
N GLU A 130 -10.79 21.37 18.00
CA GLU A 130 -11.95 20.53 18.28
C GLU A 130 -13.11 21.32 18.91
N ARG A 131 -12.75 22.37 19.69
CA ARG A 131 -13.74 23.23 20.32
C ARG A 131 -14.25 24.35 19.42
N GLY A 132 -13.81 24.39 18.17
CA GLY A 132 -14.22 25.40 17.22
C GLY A 132 -13.52 26.73 17.39
N ARG A 133 -12.34 26.74 18.01
CA ARG A 133 -11.59 27.97 18.30
C ARG A 133 -10.40 28.17 17.36
N ALA A 134 -10.41 27.54 16.17
CA ALA A 134 -9.31 27.62 15.22
C ALA A 134 -9.43 28.89 14.35
N ASP A 135 -9.16 30.05 14.95
CA ASP A 135 -9.19 31.34 14.27
C ASP A 135 -7.82 31.69 13.66
N GLU A 136 -7.65 32.93 13.22
CA GLU A 136 -6.41 33.36 12.60
C GLU A 136 -5.21 33.29 13.57
N ALA A 137 -5.45 33.61 14.84
CA ALA A 137 -4.38 33.53 15.84
C ALA A 137 -3.98 32.07 16.07
N TRP A 138 -4.96 31.18 16.12
CA TRP A 138 -4.68 29.74 16.22
C TRP A 138 -3.84 29.28 15.04
N ALA A 139 -4.22 29.68 13.83
CA ALA A 139 -3.52 29.25 12.62
C ALA A 139 -2.07 29.74 12.64
N ALA A 140 -1.85 31.01 13.03
CA ALA A 140 -0.49 31.55 13.11
C ALA A 140 0.35 30.79 14.14
N GLY A 141 -0.24 30.50 15.30
CA GLY A 141 0.46 29.76 16.35
C GLY A 141 0.78 28.33 15.95
N TYR A 142 -0.20 27.65 15.35
CA TYR A 142 -0.02 26.28 14.91
C TYR A 142 1.04 26.20 13.80
N ARG A 143 0.99 27.13 12.86
CA ARG A 143 2.00 27.22 11.79
C ARG A 143 3.40 27.34 12.36
N GLU A 144 3.58 28.24 13.33
CA GLU A 144 4.89 28.41 13.96
C GLU A 144 5.33 27.15 14.68
N TYR A 145 4.42 26.52 15.43
CA TYR A 145 4.70 25.24 16.11
C TYR A 145 5.18 24.20 15.10
N LEU A 146 4.47 24.07 13.97
CA LEU A 146 4.80 23.04 12.97
C LEU A 146 6.17 23.30 12.33
N HIS A 147 6.51 24.57 12.08
CA HIS A 147 7.79 24.91 11.47
C HIS A 147 8.98 24.47 12.32
N VAL A 148 8.87 24.61 13.63
CA VAL A 148 10.01 24.34 14.51
C VAL A 148 9.95 22.99 15.20
N SER A 149 8.83 22.28 15.11
CA SER A 149 8.60 21.00 15.80
C SER A 149 8.62 19.84 14.84
N ALA A 150 9.55 19.85 13.91
CA ALA A 150 9.80 18.78 12.97
C ALA A 150 11.28 18.78 12.62
N ALA A 151 11.81 17.62 12.33
CA ALA A 151 13.21 17.52 11.94
C ALA A 151 13.38 18.13 10.53
N LEU A 152 14.15 19.22 10.46
CA LEU A 152 14.53 19.87 9.20
C LEU A 152 13.35 20.25 8.30
N TYR A 153 12.48 21.10 8.81
CA TYR A 153 11.44 21.65 7.93
C TYR A 153 12.11 22.61 6.93
N PRO A 154 11.82 22.49 5.63
CA PRO A 154 12.46 23.35 4.63
C PRO A 154 12.24 24.84 4.93
N GLY A 155 13.30 25.61 4.81
CA GLY A 155 13.25 27.04 5.06
C GLY A 155 13.45 27.44 6.51
N VAL A 156 13.56 26.47 7.41
CA VAL A 156 13.78 26.74 8.83
C VAL A 156 15.25 26.47 9.16
N ALA A 157 15.93 27.45 9.74
CA ALA A 157 17.32 27.26 10.15
C ALA A 157 17.40 26.19 11.24
N GLU A 158 18.44 25.38 11.19
CA GLU A 158 18.61 24.29 12.14
C GLU A 158 18.57 24.78 13.58
N ALA A 159 19.18 25.95 13.85
CA ALA A 159 19.21 26.52 15.20
C ALA A 159 17.82 26.88 15.71
N SER A 160 16.85 27.09 14.82
CA SER A 160 15.47 27.43 15.20
C SER A 160 14.60 26.23 15.50
N ILE A 161 15.08 25.02 15.19
CA ILE A 161 14.31 23.79 15.43
C ILE A 161 14.27 23.55 16.95
N ALA A 162 13.08 23.27 17.45
CA ALA A 162 12.90 23.06 18.90
C ALA A 162 13.55 21.74 19.35
N GLU A 163 14.02 21.75 20.59
CA GLU A 163 14.42 20.50 21.22
C GLU A 163 13.14 19.71 21.57
N PRO A 164 13.13 18.40 21.47
CA PRO A 164 14.23 17.50 21.10
C PRO A 164 14.32 17.17 19.61
N PHE A 165 13.55 17.83 18.76
CA PHE A 165 13.61 17.58 17.31
C PHE A 165 15.01 17.87 16.78
N ARG A 166 15.65 18.92 17.29
CA ARG A 166 17.00 19.26 16.87
C ARG A 166 18.00 18.16 17.25
N SER A 167 17.87 17.62 18.46
CA SER A 167 18.76 16.55 18.93
C SER A 167 18.59 15.27 18.14
N ALA A 168 17.45 15.07 17.49
CA ALA A 168 17.19 13.87 16.70
C ALA A 168 17.70 13.99 15.25
N LEU A 169 18.17 15.17 14.83
CA LEU A 169 18.62 15.37 13.44
C LEU A 169 19.67 14.35 12.97
N PRO A 170 20.66 13.96 13.78
CA PRO A 170 21.62 12.96 13.31
C PRO A 170 20.98 11.63 12.88
N LEU A 171 19.82 11.27 13.43
CA LEU A 171 19.16 10.03 13.08
C LEU A 171 18.67 10.02 11.62
N LEU A 172 18.49 11.19 11.02
CA LEU A 172 18.04 11.26 9.62
C LEU A 172 19.14 10.89 8.63
N SER A 173 20.39 10.92 9.05
CA SER A 173 21.50 10.68 8.13
C SER A 173 22.54 9.69 8.63
N ASP A 174 22.47 9.29 9.89
CA ASP A 174 23.40 8.34 10.49
C ASP A 174 22.66 7.06 10.84
N ARG A 175 22.70 6.09 9.93
CA ARG A 175 21.96 4.84 10.12
C ARG A 175 22.45 4.03 11.30
N GLU A 176 23.74 4.14 11.65
CA GLU A 176 24.26 3.42 12.81
C GLU A 176 23.68 4.02 14.10
N ALA A 177 23.66 5.36 14.20
CA ALA A 177 23.06 6.02 15.35
C ALA A 177 21.56 5.71 15.42
N ALA A 178 20.88 5.70 14.27
CA ALA A 178 19.45 5.40 14.22
C ALA A 178 19.17 3.99 14.71
N ALA A 179 20.02 3.03 14.35
CA ALA A 179 19.81 1.63 14.73
C ALA A 179 19.88 1.44 16.25
N GLU A 180 20.60 2.32 16.96
CA GLU A 180 20.67 2.27 18.42
C GLU A 180 19.37 2.78 19.07
N ASN A 181 18.50 3.43 18.29
CA ASN A 181 17.23 3.96 18.77
C ASN A 181 16.08 3.41 17.90
N PRO A 182 15.90 2.10 17.88
CA PRO A 182 15.01 1.50 16.88
C PRO A 182 13.54 1.88 17.00
N ALA A 183 13.10 2.31 18.16
CA ALA A 183 11.67 2.55 18.37
C ALA A 183 11.28 4.01 18.25
N CYS A 184 12.00 4.80 17.44
CA CYS A 184 11.66 6.20 17.24
C CYS A 184 11.69 6.66 15.78
N LEU A 185 11.56 5.73 14.84
CA LEU A 185 11.67 6.06 13.42
C LEU A 185 10.58 7.03 12.96
N ALA A 186 9.31 6.70 13.20
CA ALA A 186 8.22 7.57 12.77
C ALA A 186 8.29 8.93 13.49
N THR A 187 8.65 8.90 14.77
CA THR A 187 8.80 10.13 15.54
C THR A 187 9.84 11.03 14.91
N THR A 188 10.97 10.46 14.50
CA THR A 188 12.07 11.24 13.92
C THR A 188 11.79 11.69 12.49
N TYR A 189 11.28 10.79 11.66
CA TYR A 189 11.13 11.05 10.23
C TYR A 189 9.85 11.82 9.90
N TYR A 190 8.76 11.53 10.61
CA TYR A 190 7.43 11.94 10.14
C TYR A 190 6.63 12.83 11.09
N SER A 191 7.13 13.11 12.30
CA SER A 191 6.39 14.00 13.21
C SER A 191 6.19 15.37 12.57
N ASN A 192 4.94 15.79 12.52
CA ASN A 192 4.52 17.07 11.93
C ASN A 192 4.85 17.19 10.44
N VAL A 193 5.12 16.06 9.81
CA VAL A 193 5.30 15.96 8.36
C VAL A 193 4.09 15.21 7.77
N TYR A 194 3.91 13.94 8.11
CA TYR A 194 2.74 13.16 7.68
C TYR A 194 1.78 12.85 8.82
N PHE A 195 2.23 12.93 10.05
CA PHE A 195 1.45 12.61 11.23
C PHE A 195 1.69 13.68 12.28
N GLY A 196 0.75 13.80 13.22
CA GLY A 196 1.00 14.59 14.41
C GLY A 196 2.05 13.92 15.28
N LEU A 197 2.55 14.66 16.26
CA LEU A 197 3.58 14.14 17.16
C LEU A 197 3.06 12.96 17.96
N HIS A 198 1.89 13.11 18.59
CA HIS A 198 1.28 12.02 19.35
C HIS A 198 1.10 10.78 18.48
N GLN A 199 0.60 10.98 17.26
CA GLN A 199 0.41 9.87 16.31
C GLN A 199 1.73 9.16 15.99
N SER A 200 2.79 9.93 15.80
CA SER A 200 4.11 9.35 15.50
C SER A 200 4.63 8.51 16.65
N LEU A 201 4.45 9.00 17.88
CA LEU A 201 4.84 8.24 19.06
C LEU A 201 4.05 6.94 19.15
N GLN A 202 2.75 6.99 18.82
CA GLN A 202 1.92 5.79 18.82
C GLN A 202 2.39 4.79 17.77
N LEU A 203 2.71 5.27 16.56
CA LEU A 203 3.20 4.39 15.49
C LEU A 203 4.45 3.64 15.93
N ASP A 204 5.43 4.36 16.49
CA ASP A 204 6.66 3.72 16.93
C ASP A 204 6.43 2.75 18.06
N SER A 205 5.53 3.10 18.98
CA SER A 205 5.30 2.26 20.16
C SER A 205 4.55 0.98 19.81
N ILE A 206 3.60 1.06 18.89
CA ILE A 206 2.93 -0.14 18.39
C ILE A 206 3.93 -0.99 17.61
N ARG A 207 4.76 -0.35 16.77
CA ARG A 207 5.74 -1.08 15.98
C ARG A 207 6.73 -1.84 16.87
N ALA A 208 7.19 -1.19 17.94
CA ALA A 208 8.09 -1.83 18.90
C ALA A 208 7.40 -3.02 19.58
N ALA A 209 6.12 -2.85 19.93
CA ALA A 209 5.37 -3.92 20.58
C ALA A 209 5.18 -5.13 19.66
N ILE A 210 4.96 -4.87 18.37
CA ILE A 210 4.83 -5.95 17.38
C ILE A 210 6.11 -6.76 17.32
N ASP A 211 7.26 -6.09 17.26
CA ASP A 211 8.55 -6.80 17.21
C ASP A 211 8.81 -7.59 18.48
N ALA A 212 8.22 -7.17 19.60
CA ALA A 212 8.46 -7.77 20.90
C ALA A 212 7.46 -8.87 21.27
N VAL A 213 6.57 -9.27 20.36
CA VAL A 213 5.65 -10.39 20.62
C VAL A 213 6.49 -11.59 21.05
N ASP A 214 6.04 -12.27 22.11
CA ASP A 214 6.79 -13.34 22.76
C ASP A 214 7.34 -14.36 21.76
N GLU A 215 8.64 -14.59 21.81
CA GLU A 215 9.30 -15.55 20.93
C GLU A 215 8.79 -16.97 21.15
N GLY A 216 8.24 -17.27 22.32
CA GLY A 216 7.64 -18.56 22.61
C GLY A 216 6.21 -18.73 22.13
N ASP A 217 5.60 -17.69 21.61
CA ASP A 217 4.23 -17.77 21.12
C ASP A 217 4.20 -18.59 19.81
N PRO A 218 3.45 -19.69 19.77
CA PRO A 218 3.42 -20.52 18.55
C PRO A 218 2.83 -19.78 17.35
N TRP A 219 2.10 -18.69 17.58
CA TRP A 219 1.49 -17.89 16.49
C TRP A 219 2.26 -16.60 16.23
N ARG A 220 3.50 -16.51 16.70
CA ARG A 220 4.23 -15.24 16.68
C ARG A 220 4.24 -14.57 15.30
N GLU A 221 4.65 -15.31 14.27
CA GLU A 221 4.77 -14.72 12.94
C GLU A 221 3.43 -14.27 12.39
N LEU A 222 2.38 -15.09 12.53
CA LEU A 222 1.05 -14.72 12.08
C LEU A 222 0.49 -13.55 12.86
N LYS A 223 0.74 -13.50 14.17
CA LYS A 223 0.31 -12.37 14.99
C LYS A 223 1.02 -11.08 14.56
N GLN A 224 2.33 -11.15 14.35
CA GLN A 224 3.09 -9.97 13.94
C GLN A 224 2.57 -9.44 12.60
N THR A 225 2.32 -10.33 11.64
CA THR A 225 1.76 -9.95 10.36
C THR A 225 0.40 -9.29 10.52
N HIS A 226 -0.46 -9.88 11.33
CA HIS A 226 -1.81 -9.37 11.57
C HIS A 226 -1.77 -7.98 12.21
N TYR A 227 -0.98 -7.85 13.29
CA TYR A 227 -0.92 -6.57 14.01
C TYR A 227 -0.26 -5.48 13.15
N LEU A 228 0.74 -5.84 12.36
CA LEU A 228 1.38 -4.88 11.48
C LEU A 228 0.43 -4.46 10.35
N SER A 229 -0.31 -5.40 9.77
CA SER A 229 -1.31 -5.04 8.75
C SER A 229 -2.32 -4.03 9.30
N ALA A 230 -2.80 -4.27 10.53
CA ALA A 230 -3.73 -3.34 11.17
C ALA A 230 -3.09 -1.97 11.39
N LEU A 231 -1.81 -1.93 11.74
CA LEU A 231 -1.09 -0.67 11.91
C LEU A 231 -0.96 0.09 10.59
N LEU A 232 -0.67 -0.63 9.51
CA LEU A 232 -0.56 -0.01 8.18
C LEU A 232 -1.87 0.64 7.75
N HIS A 233 -2.99 -0.04 8.02
CA HIS A 233 -4.30 0.53 7.75
C HIS A 233 -4.54 1.80 8.59
N ALA A 234 -4.21 1.73 9.87
CA ALA A 234 -4.38 2.87 10.76
C ALA A 234 -3.53 4.06 10.29
N ALA A 235 -2.28 3.81 9.90
CA ALA A 235 -1.41 4.87 9.38
C ALA A 235 -1.99 5.49 8.10
N SER A 236 -2.52 4.65 7.24
CA SER A 236 -3.05 5.13 5.95
C SER A 236 -4.25 6.05 6.13
N VAL A 237 -5.14 5.74 7.07
CA VAL A 237 -6.32 6.59 7.27
C VAL A 237 -6.02 7.81 8.13
N SER A 238 -4.89 7.83 8.82
CA SER A 238 -4.57 8.91 9.76
C SER A 238 -3.64 9.97 9.19
N THR A 239 -3.00 9.70 8.05
CA THR A 239 -2.02 10.64 7.51
C THR A 239 -2.67 11.98 7.15
N SER A 240 -1.94 13.06 7.39
CA SER A 240 -2.34 14.39 6.98
C SER A 240 -1.70 14.80 5.64
N GLY A 241 -1.01 13.88 4.97
CA GLY A 241 -0.42 14.17 3.66
C GLY A 241 -1.45 14.27 2.54
N THR A 242 -0.97 14.68 1.39
CA THR A 242 -1.80 14.70 0.19
C THR A 242 -1.35 13.55 -0.72
N UNK A 243 -2.40 13.10 -1.35
CA UNK A 243 -2.13 12.08 -2.05
C UNK A 243 -1.48 11.13 -1.30
N HIS A 244 -2.18 10.75 -0.37
CA HIS A 244 -1.70 9.79 0.59
C HIS A 244 -0.37 10.24 1.22
N PHE A 245 0.73 9.70 0.78
CA PHE A 245 2.05 10.10 1.26
C PHE A 245 2.89 10.70 0.15
N ALA A 246 2.25 11.18 -0.90
CA ALA A 246 3.00 11.77 -2.02
C ALA A 246 3.74 13.02 -1.57
N GLN A 247 3.11 13.82 -0.72
CA GLN A 247 3.78 14.97 -0.12
C GLN A 247 3.01 15.44 1.11
N PRO A 248 3.71 16.06 2.06
CA PRO A 248 3.04 16.69 3.20
C PRO A 248 2.22 17.89 2.73
N ARG A 249 1.23 18.30 3.51
CA ARG A 249 0.48 19.51 3.21
C ARG A 249 1.35 20.73 3.38
N HIS A 250 1.06 21.75 2.58
CA HIS A 250 1.71 23.05 2.72
C HIS A 250 1.12 23.79 3.92
N LEU A 251 1.98 24.55 4.60
CA LEU A 251 1.56 25.30 5.80
C LEU A 251 1.08 26.70 5.47
N SER A 252 1.09 27.11 4.21
CA SER A 252 0.84 28.48 3.80
C SER A 252 -0.61 28.94 3.96
N LYS A 253 -1.57 28.00 3.93
CA LYS A 253 -2.98 28.34 4.01
C LYS A 253 -3.61 27.85 5.32
N ASP A 254 -4.43 28.71 5.92
CA ASP A 254 -5.12 28.35 7.17
C ASP A 254 -6.00 27.12 7.00
N SER A 255 -6.64 26.96 5.83
CA SER A 255 -7.49 25.78 5.57
C SER A 255 -6.69 24.49 5.59
N GLU A 256 -5.43 24.52 5.15
CA GLU A 256 -4.58 23.34 5.21
C GLU A 256 -4.21 23.00 6.65
N LEU A 257 -3.99 24.00 7.48
CA LEU A 257 -3.71 23.79 8.91
C LEU A 257 -4.90 23.14 9.60
N GLN A 258 -6.11 23.59 9.27
CA GLN A 258 -7.32 23.01 9.84
C GLN A 258 -7.51 21.56 9.38
N ALA A 259 -7.22 21.28 8.11
CA ALA A 259 -7.30 19.91 7.59
C ALA A 259 -6.31 19.00 8.31
N MET A 260 -5.09 19.50 8.58
CA MET A 260 -4.10 18.74 9.33
C MET A 260 -4.56 18.45 10.75
N ALA A 261 -5.10 19.48 11.42
CA ALA A 261 -5.57 19.31 12.80
C ALA A 261 -6.67 18.26 12.86
N LYS A 262 -7.59 18.30 11.91
CA LYS A 262 -8.70 17.32 11.86
C LYS A 262 -8.16 15.90 11.78
N ARG A 263 -7.20 15.66 10.88
CA ARG A 263 -6.60 14.31 10.71
C ARG A 263 -5.83 13.88 11.95
N ARG A 264 -5.21 14.83 12.64
CA ARG A 264 -4.36 14.52 13.80
C ARG A 264 -5.15 14.23 15.07
N LEU A 265 -6.46 14.43 15.04
CA LEU A 265 -7.34 13.98 16.13
C LEU A 265 -7.51 12.47 16.14
N THR A 266 -7.24 11.78 15.04
CA THR A 266 -7.35 10.33 14.99
C THR A 266 -6.32 9.66 15.90
N ASP A 267 -6.80 8.78 16.78
CA ASP A 267 -5.93 8.02 17.68
C ASP A 267 -5.48 6.76 16.94
N ILE A 268 -4.17 6.64 16.75
CA ILE A 268 -3.60 5.52 15.97
C ILE A 268 -3.82 4.19 16.69
N ARG A 269 -3.69 4.18 18.02
CA ARG A 269 -3.87 2.94 18.77
C ARG A 269 -5.30 2.42 18.67
N GLU A 270 -6.29 3.31 18.85
CA GLU A 270 -7.69 2.93 18.69
C GLU A 270 -7.96 2.44 17.27
N SER A 271 -7.42 3.14 16.29
CA SER A 271 -7.61 2.78 14.89
C SER A 271 -6.99 1.40 14.59
N GLN A 272 -5.82 1.14 15.14
CA GLN A 272 -5.14 -0.15 14.95
C GLN A 272 -5.97 -1.28 15.55
N LEU A 273 -6.57 -1.06 16.71
CA LEU A 273 -7.44 -2.08 17.32
C LEU A 273 -8.69 -2.32 16.48
N GLU A 274 -9.26 -1.25 15.91
CA GLU A 274 -10.43 -1.38 15.03
C GLU A 274 -10.09 -2.17 13.78
N TYR A 275 -8.92 -1.90 13.17
CA TYR A 275 -8.51 -2.64 11.97
C TYR A 275 -8.14 -4.08 12.30
N SER A 276 -7.55 -4.32 13.47
CA SER A 276 -7.32 -5.69 13.91
C SER A 276 -8.63 -6.48 13.96
N ALA A 277 -9.68 -5.87 14.53
CA ALA A 277 -10.99 -6.52 14.58
C ALA A 277 -11.57 -6.71 13.18
N ALA A 278 -11.41 -5.74 12.29
CA ALA A 278 -11.93 -5.84 10.92
C ALA A 278 -11.22 -6.94 10.13
N ILE A 279 -9.90 -7.05 10.26
CA ILE A 279 -9.14 -8.13 9.62
C ILE A 279 -9.60 -9.47 10.16
N THR A 280 -9.74 -9.57 11.48
CA THR A 280 -10.21 -10.80 12.12
C THR A 280 -11.55 -11.23 11.54
N GLN A 281 -12.48 -10.30 11.41
CA GLN A 281 -13.81 -10.62 10.89
C GLN A 281 -13.75 -11.05 9.42
N THR A 282 -12.94 -10.38 8.62
CA THR A 282 -12.76 -10.73 7.22
C THR A 282 -12.22 -12.15 7.07
N VAL A 283 -11.20 -12.47 7.88
CA VAL A 283 -10.58 -13.81 7.84
C VAL A 283 -11.58 -14.86 8.33
N ARG A 284 -12.33 -14.55 9.38
CA ARG A 284 -13.33 -15.47 9.93
C ARG A 284 -14.40 -15.82 8.89
N GLU A 285 -14.80 -14.84 8.08
CA GLU A 285 -15.86 -15.04 7.09
C GLU A 285 -15.38 -15.71 5.81
N THR A 286 -14.07 -15.80 5.59
CA THR A 286 -13.53 -16.41 4.37
C THR A 286 -13.49 -17.92 4.52
N VAL A 287 -14.01 -18.64 3.52
CA VAL A 287 -13.93 -20.10 3.45
C VAL A 287 -12.66 -20.44 2.67
N PHE A 288 -11.58 -20.69 3.39
CA PHE A 288 -10.28 -20.92 2.77
C PHE A 288 -10.16 -22.30 2.15
N THR A 289 -9.38 -22.39 1.07
CA THR A 289 -8.87 -23.65 0.57
C THR A 289 -7.40 -23.77 1.00
N GLU A 290 -6.85 -24.96 0.86
CA GLU A 290 -5.44 -25.18 1.16
C GLU A 290 -4.57 -24.57 0.06
N GLY A 291 -3.39 -24.11 0.43
CA GLY A 291 -2.34 -23.80 -0.52
C GLY A 291 -2.20 -22.34 -0.92
N ASN A 292 -2.89 -21.41 -0.24
CA ASN A 292 -2.65 -20.01 -0.51
C ASN A 292 -1.21 -19.64 -0.19
N GLN A 293 -0.61 -18.78 -1.03
CA GLN A 293 0.78 -18.35 -0.86
C GLN A 293 0.88 -16.85 -1.11
N VAL A 294 1.78 -16.20 -0.39
CA VAL A 294 2.07 -14.78 -0.60
C VAL A 294 3.57 -14.62 -0.79
N PHE A 295 3.94 -13.97 -1.89
CA PHE A 295 5.33 -13.65 -2.22
C PHE A 295 5.56 -12.14 -2.16
N ASN A 296 6.77 -11.76 -1.80
CA ASN A 296 7.20 -10.36 -1.78
C ASN A 296 8.39 -10.23 -2.71
N SER A 297 8.12 -10.16 -4.01
CA SER A 297 9.16 -10.25 -5.03
C SER A 297 8.84 -9.38 -6.23
N ASP A 298 9.89 -8.98 -6.96
CA ASP A 298 9.69 -8.59 -8.35
C ASP A 298 9.10 -9.81 -9.06
N TYR A 299 8.03 -9.61 -9.85
CA TYR A 299 7.35 -10.76 -10.45
C TYR A 299 8.29 -11.59 -11.33
N ARG A 300 9.36 -10.99 -11.87
CA ARG A 300 10.33 -11.71 -12.69
C ARG A 300 11.00 -12.84 -11.91
N GLU A 301 11.11 -12.68 -10.59
CA GLU A 301 11.73 -13.72 -9.75
C GLU A 301 10.83 -14.93 -9.55
N LEU A 302 9.56 -14.83 -9.92
CA LEU A 302 8.64 -15.95 -9.86
C LEU A 302 8.71 -16.83 -11.11
N LEU A 303 9.44 -16.40 -12.12
CA LEU A 303 9.61 -17.16 -13.35
C LEU A 303 10.73 -18.17 -13.19
N ASP A 304 10.59 -19.32 -13.89
CA ASP A 304 11.66 -20.31 -13.90
C ASP A 304 12.74 -19.94 -14.93
N GLU A 305 13.70 -20.84 -15.13
CA GLU A 305 14.84 -20.60 -16.04
C GLU A 305 14.38 -20.33 -17.47
N ASP A 306 13.23 -20.84 -17.85
CA ASP A 306 12.68 -20.66 -19.21
C ASP A 306 11.75 -19.44 -19.31
N GLY A 307 11.63 -18.66 -18.24
CA GLY A 307 10.76 -17.49 -18.23
C GLY A 307 9.30 -17.81 -18.11
N VAL A 308 8.96 -18.90 -17.44
CA VAL A 308 7.59 -19.40 -17.33
C VAL A 308 7.18 -19.40 -15.87
N PHE A 309 5.93 -19.00 -15.59
CA PHE A 309 5.38 -19.12 -14.24
C PHE A 309 5.12 -20.57 -13.90
N GLN A 310 5.55 -21.01 -12.73
CA GLN A 310 5.30 -22.36 -12.23
C GLN A 310 4.01 -22.33 -11.42
N LEU A 311 2.96 -22.94 -11.97
CA LEU A 311 1.64 -22.95 -11.35
C LEU A 311 1.23 -24.36 -10.96
N PRO A 312 0.39 -24.50 -9.92
CA PRO A 312 -0.16 -25.82 -9.59
C PRO A 312 -0.92 -26.40 -10.76
N GLU A 313 -1.03 -27.73 -10.80
CA GLU A 313 -1.82 -28.41 -11.83
C GLU A 313 -3.28 -27.98 -11.77
N GLY A 314 -3.92 -27.98 -12.93
CA GLY A 314 -5.32 -27.61 -13.05
C GLY A 314 -5.51 -26.23 -13.66
N PRO A 315 -6.75 -25.76 -13.70
CA PRO A 315 -7.03 -24.45 -14.29
C PRO A 315 -6.34 -23.34 -13.53
N GLY A 316 -5.75 -22.40 -14.28
CA GLY A 316 -5.06 -21.28 -13.69
C GLY A 316 -5.36 -19.98 -14.45
N LEU A 317 -5.37 -18.90 -13.72
CA LEU A 317 -5.57 -17.57 -14.29
C LEU A 317 -4.65 -16.59 -13.57
N VAL A 318 -3.88 -15.83 -14.35
CA VAL A 318 -3.02 -14.78 -13.82
C VAL A 318 -3.73 -13.45 -14.03
N TYR A 319 -3.79 -12.65 -12.97
CA TYR A 319 -4.39 -11.33 -12.98
C TYR A 319 -3.27 -10.30 -12.88
N LEU A 320 -3.20 -9.41 -13.87
CA LEU A 320 -2.19 -8.38 -13.94
C LEU A 320 -2.86 -7.02 -13.82
N ASP A 321 -2.55 -6.32 -12.74
CA ASP A 321 -3.06 -4.98 -12.48
C ASP A 321 -1.85 -4.05 -12.30
N PRO A 322 -1.22 -3.64 -13.41
CA PRO A 322 0.01 -2.86 -13.31
C PRO A 322 -0.32 -1.38 -13.09
N PRO A 323 0.67 -0.57 -12.72
CA PRO A 323 0.46 0.88 -12.72
C PRO A 323 0.04 1.36 -14.11
N TYR A 324 -0.90 2.31 -14.15
CA TYR A 324 -1.46 2.78 -15.41
C TYR A 324 -0.67 3.94 -16.01
N THR A 325 -0.01 4.73 -15.17
CA THR A 325 0.59 5.99 -15.58
C THR A 325 2.09 6.00 -15.31
N ALA A 326 2.74 7.08 -15.72
CA ALA A 326 4.17 7.26 -15.45
C ALA A 326 4.48 7.60 -13.99
N ASP A 327 3.44 7.82 -13.19
CA ASP A 327 3.65 8.13 -11.77
C ASP A 327 4.26 6.94 -11.03
N ASN A 328 5.24 7.24 -10.20
CA ASN A 328 5.88 6.21 -9.40
C ASN A 328 5.02 5.93 -8.17
N TYR A 329 4.27 4.85 -8.19
CA TYR A 329 3.37 4.50 -7.10
C TYR A 329 4.08 4.29 -5.76
N SER A 330 5.38 3.92 -5.79
CA SER A 330 6.11 3.80 -4.54
C SER A 330 6.20 5.13 -3.80
N ARG A 331 6.10 6.25 -4.52
CA ARG A 331 6.11 7.58 -3.92
C ARG A 331 4.86 7.82 -3.06
N PHE A 332 3.73 7.27 -3.46
CA PHE A 332 2.48 7.50 -2.74
C PHE A 332 2.40 6.71 -1.43
N TYR A 333 3.15 5.63 -1.32
CA TYR A 333 3.04 4.73 -0.18
C TYR A 333 4.38 4.44 0.48
N HIS A 334 5.38 5.30 0.24
CA HIS A 334 6.73 5.07 0.77
C HIS A 334 6.75 5.00 2.29
N VAL A 335 5.87 5.75 2.95
CA VAL A 335 5.81 5.74 4.41
C VAL A 335 5.39 4.36 4.92
N LEU A 336 4.40 3.74 4.27
CA LEU A 336 3.97 2.40 4.67
C LEU A 336 5.10 1.38 4.51
N GLU A 337 5.87 1.51 3.43
CA GLU A 337 7.02 0.63 3.22
C GLU A 337 8.07 0.84 4.30
N VAL A 338 8.34 2.07 4.67
CA VAL A 338 9.32 2.38 5.71
C VAL A 338 8.85 1.86 7.07
N ILE A 339 7.57 2.02 7.41
CA ILE A 339 7.03 1.50 8.66
C ILE A 339 7.13 -0.04 8.68
N THR A 340 6.89 -0.68 7.54
CA THR A 340 6.97 -2.14 7.44
C THR A 340 8.39 -2.64 7.65
N ARG A 341 9.36 -2.08 6.93
CA ARG A 341 10.76 -2.48 7.02
C ARG A 341 11.42 -2.01 8.32
N TYR A 342 11.07 -0.83 8.73
CA TYR A 342 11.54 -0.20 9.98
C TYR A 342 13.07 -0.15 10.05
N ASP A 343 13.71 0.19 8.93
CA ASP A 343 15.16 0.10 8.80
C ASP A 343 15.86 1.45 8.63
N TYR A 344 15.18 2.55 8.96
CA TYR A 344 15.77 3.91 8.91
C TYR A 344 16.47 4.18 7.59
N PRO A 345 15.75 4.19 6.47
CA PRO A 345 16.40 4.33 5.17
C PRO A 345 17.03 5.72 5.00
N GLU A 346 18.08 5.77 4.18
CA GLU A 346 18.65 7.05 3.78
C GLU A 346 17.60 7.86 3.01
N LEU A 347 17.49 9.15 3.33
CA LEU A 347 16.49 10.01 2.71
C LEU A 347 17.10 10.82 1.58
N LYS A 348 16.30 11.03 0.53
CA LYS A 348 16.69 11.78 -0.64
C LYS A 348 16.93 13.24 -0.27
N ARG A 349 18.00 13.82 -0.83
CA ARG A 349 18.33 15.22 -0.61
C ARG A 349 18.11 16.04 -1.88
N GLY A 350 17.83 17.32 -1.69
CA GLY A 350 17.72 18.25 -2.79
C GLY A 350 19.07 18.72 -3.26
N ARG A 351 19.06 19.63 -4.23
CA ARG A 351 20.30 20.15 -4.85
C ARG A 351 21.20 20.88 -3.85
N SER A 352 20.62 21.48 -2.83
CA SER A 352 21.37 22.20 -1.80
C SER A 352 21.78 21.35 -0.62
N GLY A 353 21.58 20.02 -0.73
CA GLY A 353 21.91 19.10 0.34
C GLY A 353 20.84 18.94 1.41
N GLU A 354 19.72 19.64 1.28
CA GLU A 354 18.64 19.58 2.26
C GLU A 354 17.81 18.30 2.08
N ILE A 355 17.31 17.76 3.20
CA ILE A 355 16.38 16.62 3.14
C ILE A 355 15.05 17.13 2.58
N LEU A 356 14.52 16.44 1.59
CA LEU A 356 13.28 16.85 0.96
C LEU A 356 12.11 16.75 1.94
N ARG A 357 11.18 17.68 1.81
CA ARG A 357 10.04 17.77 2.72
C ARG A 357 9.24 16.46 2.77
N GLY A 358 9.14 15.75 1.64
CA GLY A 358 8.40 14.49 1.57
C GLY A 358 9.06 13.29 2.22
N ARG A 359 10.31 13.42 2.66
CA ARG A 359 11.05 12.36 3.35
C ARG A 359 11.16 11.07 2.53
N TYR A 360 11.35 11.21 1.23
CA TYR A 360 11.43 10.04 0.36
C TYR A 360 12.74 9.29 0.57
N PRO A 361 12.71 7.97 0.68
CA PRO A 361 13.95 7.20 0.64
C PRO A 361 14.67 7.38 -0.70
N VAL A 362 16.00 7.24 -0.67
CA VAL A 362 16.78 7.27 -1.91
C VAL A 362 16.31 6.15 -2.86
N LEU A 363 16.60 6.30 -4.15
CA LEU A 363 16.12 5.35 -5.17
C LEU A 363 16.58 3.92 -4.90
N ALA A 364 17.75 3.74 -4.27
CA ALA A 364 18.23 2.39 -3.92
C ALA A 364 17.28 1.68 -2.93
N HIS A 365 16.47 2.41 -2.20
CA HIS A 365 15.54 1.86 -1.21
C HIS A 365 14.09 2.02 -1.64
N ARG A 366 13.86 2.29 -2.93
CA ARG A 366 12.52 2.54 -3.44
C ARG A 366 12.38 1.90 -4.82
N PHE A 367 11.32 1.13 -4.99
CA PHE A 367 11.08 0.42 -6.25
C PHE A 367 10.38 1.33 -7.27
N ARG A 368 10.79 1.21 -8.53
CA ARG A 368 10.09 1.84 -9.63
C ARG A 368 9.78 0.78 -10.69
N SER A 369 8.51 0.65 -11.04
CA SER A 369 8.07 -0.33 -12.01
C SER A 369 8.39 0.11 -13.44
N ASP A 370 8.84 -0.83 -14.27
CA ASP A 370 9.03 -0.56 -15.70
C ASP A 370 7.70 -0.36 -16.43
N PHE A 371 6.57 -0.74 -15.83
CA PHE A 371 5.27 -0.37 -16.36
C PHE A 371 5.02 1.14 -16.31
N CYS A 372 5.78 1.87 -15.52
CA CYS A 372 5.72 3.32 -15.43
C CYS A 372 6.66 4.03 -16.40
N SER A 373 7.43 3.30 -17.18
CA SER A 373 8.41 3.87 -18.10
C SER A 373 7.89 3.85 -19.52
N PRO A 374 7.76 5.02 -20.18
CA PRO A 374 7.30 5.03 -21.58
C PRO A 374 8.16 4.17 -22.50
N ALA A 375 9.48 4.13 -22.27
CA ALA A 375 10.38 3.36 -23.11
C ALA A 375 10.28 1.86 -22.89
N LYS A 376 9.82 1.42 -21.72
CA LYS A 376 9.86 0.00 -21.32
C LYS A 376 8.50 -0.66 -21.21
N VAL A 377 7.42 0.11 -21.21
CA VAL A 377 6.09 -0.42 -20.87
C VAL A 377 5.65 -1.53 -21.82
N GLU A 378 5.88 -1.36 -23.12
CA GLU A 378 5.46 -2.40 -24.08
C GLU A 378 6.22 -3.70 -23.84
N GLY A 379 7.54 -3.61 -23.62
CA GLY A 379 8.35 -4.78 -23.33
C GLY A 379 7.91 -5.52 -22.06
N GLU A 380 7.47 -4.75 -21.05
CA GLU A 380 6.96 -5.36 -19.83
C GLU A 380 5.67 -6.14 -20.07
N PHE A 381 4.74 -5.56 -20.84
CA PHE A 381 3.53 -6.30 -21.19
C PHE A 381 3.87 -7.56 -21.99
N ARG A 382 4.80 -7.46 -22.93
CA ARG A 382 5.21 -8.64 -23.71
C ARG A 382 5.79 -9.73 -22.83
N MET A 383 6.60 -9.35 -21.83
CA MET A 383 7.20 -10.34 -20.92
C MET A 383 6.12 -11.10 -20.16
N VAL A 384 5.13 -10.40 -19.61
CA VAL A 384 4.07 -11.07 -18.86
C VAL A 384 3.20 -11.93 -19.79
N LEU A 385 2.85 -11.39 -20.95
CA LEU A 385 2.06 -12.14 -21.93
C LEU A 385 2.74 -13.47 -22.30
N ARG A 386 4.04 -13.39 -22.59
CA ARG A 386 4.81 -14.58 -22.96
C ARG A 386 4.87 -15.59 -21.81
N ALA A 387 5.18 -15.08 -20.61
CA ALA A 387 5.36 -15.95 -19.44
C ALA A 387 4.06 -16.66 -19.06
N VAL A 388 2.92 -15.97 -19.14
CA VAL A 388 1.64 -16.57 -18.80
C VAL A 388 1.21 -17.55 -19.89
N ALA A 389 1.34 -17.18 -21.16
CA ALA A 389 0.98 -18.07 -22.26
C ALA A 389 1.78 -19.36 -22.19
N ALA A 390 3.09 -19.25 -21.90
CA ALA A 390 3.97 -20.42 -21.79
C ALA A 390 3.53 -21.33 -20.64
N SER A 391 2.96 -20.77 -19.58
CA SER A 391 2.50 -21.58 -18.44
C SER A 391 1.19 -22.34 -18.74
N GLY A 392 0.49 -21.98 -19.81
CA GLY A 392 -0.79 -22.55 -20.13
C GLY A 392 -1.97 -21.90 -19.43
N ALA A 393 -1.74 -20.92 -18.59
CA ALA A 393 -2.79 -20.22 -17.87
C ALA A 393 -3.44 -19.14 -18.73
N LYS A 394 -4.63 -18.70 -18.31
CA LYS A 394 -5.26 -17.52 -18.88
C LYS A 394 -4.67 -16.26 -18.24
N LEU A 395 -4.85 -15.12 -18.91
CA LEU A 395 -4.40 -13.84 -18.37
C LEU A 395 -5.55 -12.84 -18.45
N VAL A 396 -5.78 -12.15 -17.33
CA VAL A 396 -6.70 -11.01 -17.31
C VAL A 396 -5.89 -9.78 -16.92
N ILE A 397 -5.90 -8.78 -17.80
CA ILE A 397 -5.19 -7.52 -17.54
C ILE A 397 -6.22 -6.44 -17.19
N SER A 398 -6.01 -5.78 -16.06
CA SER A 398 -6.77 -4.60 -15.67
C SER A 398 -5.99 -3.36 -16.10
N TYR A 399 -6.65 -2.45 -16.83
CA TYR A 399 -5.97 -1.27 -17.35
C TYR A 399 -6.97 -0.14 -17.50
N SER A 400 -6.55 1.01 -18.01
CA SER A 400 -7.45 2.14 -18.22
C SER A 400 -7.23 2.74 -19.61
N SER A 401 -8.32 3.25 -20.19
CA SER A 401 -8.31 3.87 -21.50
C SER A 401 -8.98 5.23 -21.40
N PRO A 402 -8.46 6.26 -22.03
CA PRO A 402 -7.26 6.32 -22.87
C PRO A 402 -5.97 6.60 -22.10
N THR A 403 -6.04 6.68 -20.78
CA THR A 403 -4.97 7.20 -19.94
C THR A 403 -3.82 6.23 -19.70
N GLY A 404 -4.02 4.92 -19.95
CA GLY A 404 -2.96 3.95 -19.74
C GLY A 404 -1.72 4.25 -20.56
N LEU A 405 -0.55 4.13 -19.91
CA LEU A 405 0.71 4.52 -20.53
C LEU A 405 0.99 3.77 -21.82
N LEU A 406 0.69 2.46 -21.86
CA LEU A 406 0.88 1.66 -23.07
C LEU A 406 0.04 2.22 -24.23
N LEU A 407 -1.20 2.58 -23.95
CA LEU A 407 -2.07 3.11 -24.99
C LEU A 407 -1.59 4.48 -25.47
N LYS A 408 -1.09 5.31 -24.58
CA LYS A 408 -0.50 6.58 -24.94
C LYS A 408 0.74 6.40 -25.83
N GLU A 409 1.54 5.38 -25.55
CA GLU A 409 2.71 5.08 -26.38
C GLU A 409 2.29 4.62 -27.78
N PHE A 410 1.21 3.85 -27.89
CA PHE A 410 0.68 3.49 -29.21
C PHE A 410 0.25 4.73 -30.01
N VAL A 411 -0.39 5.68 -29.34
CA VAL A 411 -0.77 6.94 -30.00
C VAL A 411 0.49 7.71 -30.45
N ARG A 412 1.48 7.81 -29.59
CA ARG A 412 2.73 8.50 -29.88
C ARG A 412 3.45 7.87 -31.07
N GLN A 413 3.41 6.54 -31.17
CA GLN A 413 4.05 5.81 -32.27
C GLN A 413 3.24 5.84 -33.56
N ASP A 414 2.02 6.36 -33.49
CA ASP A 414 1.09 6.39 -34.63
C ASP A 414 0.87 4.97 -35.19
N SER A 415 0.68 4.00 -34.29
CA SER A 415 0.59 2.59 -34.66
C SER A 415 -0.84 2.10 -34.83
N GLY A 416 -1.78 3.00 -35.10
CA GLY A 416 -3.17 2.68 -35.33
C GLY A 416 -4.03 2.96 -34.11
N GLU A 417 -5.26 2.47 -34.12
CA GLU A 417 -6.18 2.67 -33.01
C GLU A 417 -5.66 1.91 -31.79
N PRO A 418 -5.52 2.59 -30.63
CA PRO A 418 -4.81 1.98 -29.49
C PRO A 418 -5.39 0.67 -28.99
N LEU A 419 -6.71 0.53 -28.88
CA LEU A 419 -7.28 -0.73 -28.38
C LEU A 419 -7.11 -1.86 -29.38
N GLU A 420 -7.16 -1.56 -30.68
CA GLU A 420 -6.87 -2.57 -31.72
C GLU A 420 -5.40 -2.99 -31.66
N ARG A 421 -4.50 -2.03 -31.39
CA ARG A 421 -3.09 -2.35 -31.22
C ARG A 421 -2.87 -3.25 -30.00
N LEU A 422 -3.57 -2.96 -28.91
CA LEU A 422 -3.52 -3.80 -27.70
C LEU A 422 -4.04 -5.20 -28.01
N ARG A 423 -5.15 -5.32 -28.72
CA ARG A 423 -5.70 -6.62 -29.11
C ARG A 423 -4.69 -7.42 -29.93
N ARG A 424 -4.01 -6.77 -30.87
CA ARG A 424 -3.00 -7.45 -31.71
C ARG A 424 -1.81 -7.88 -30.88
N LEU A 425 -1.37 -7.06 -29.93
CA LEU A 425 -0.27 -7.43 -29.07
C LEU A 425 -0.60 -8.70 -28.28
N CYS A 426 -1.76 -8.70 -27.62
CA CYS A 426 -2.20 -9.89 -26.87
C CYS A 426 -2.40 -11.09 -27.79
N GLY A 427 -2.87 -10.86 -29.00
CA GLY A 427 -3.10 -11.91 -29.99
C GLY A 427 -1.84 -12.58 -30.49
N GLU A 428 -0.66 -11.97 -30.26
CA GLU A 428 0.59 -12.67 -30.58
C GLU A 428 0.82 -13.87 -29.65
N PHE A 429 0.20 -13.86 -28.48
CA PHE A 429 0.44 -14.90 -27.46
C PHE A 429 -0.78 -15.74 -27.15
N PHE A 430 -1.97 -15.26 -27.43
CA PHE A 430 -3.23 -15.95 -27.12
C PHE A 430 -4.14 -15.94 -28.33
N GLU A 431 -4.86 -17.05 -28.54
CA GLU A 431 -5.84 -17.13 -29.63
C GLU A 431 -7.08 -16.32 -29.33
N GLY A 432 -7.53 -16.34 -28.07
CA GLY A 432 -8.71 -15.60 -27.65
C GLY A 432 -8.32 -14.32 -26.93
N VAL A 433 -8.77 -13.17 -27.44
CA VAL A 433 -8.54 -11.89 -26.79
C VAL A 433 -9.85 -11.11 -26.83
N GLU A 434 -10.34 -10.75 -25.66
CA GLU A 434 -11.57 -9.97 -25.54
C GLU A 434 -11.29 -8.76 -24.66
N ILE A 435 -11.64 -7.56 -25.15
CA ILE A 435 -11.47 -6.34 -24.38
C ILE A 435 -12.84 -5.88 -23.89
N LEU A 436 -13.02 -5.88 -22.57
CA LEU A 436 -14.25 -5.45 -21.93
C LEU A 436 -14.04 -4.07 -21.31
N LYS A 437 -15.05 -3.22 -21.42
CA LYS A 437 -14.97 -1.84 -20.93
C LYS A 437 -16.07 -1.56 -19.92
N ARG A 438 -15.73 -0.71 -18.93
CA ARG A 438 -16.70 -0.13 -18.02
C ARG A 438 -16.29 1.30 -17.69
N PRO A 439 -17.22 2.26 -17.79
CA PRO A 439 -16.87 3.64 -17.45
C PRO A 439 -16.37 3.77 -16.01
N UNK A 440 -15.34 4.26 -15.86
CA UNK A 440 -14.83 4.44 -14.71
C UNK A 440 -15.34 5.63 -14.25
N MET A 441 -15.60 5.64 -13.11
CA MET A 441 -15.95 6.87 -12.42
C MET A 441 -14.69 7.53 -11.91
N HIS A 442 -14.52 8.77 -12.21
CA HIS A 442 -13.38 9.58 -11.83
C HIS A 442 -13.11 9.53 -10.32
N SER A 443 -11.93 9.12 -9.94
CA SER A 443 -11.37 9.50 -8.66
C SER A 443 -10.61 10.80 -8.95
N GLY A 444 -11.21 11.90 -8.59
CA GLY A 444 -10.71 13.20 -9.02
C GLY A 444 -9.34 13.55 -8.49
N GLN A 445 -8.39 13.55 -9.39
CA GLN A 445 -7.17 14.32 -9.20
C GLN A 445 -6.95 15.09 -10.49
N GLY A 446 -7.31 16.34 -10.46
CA GLY A 446 -7.10 17.24 -11.59
C GLY A 446 -8.36 17.57 -12.35
N ASP A 447 -8.32 18.72 -12.97
CA ASP A 447 -9.44 19.33 -13.70
C ASP A 447 -9.66 18.72 -15.09
N SER A 448 -9.31 17.46 -15.30
CA SER A 448 -9.52 16.88 -16.62
C SER A 448 -10.87 16.20 -16.71
N ASN A 449 -11.71 16.70 -17.57
CA ASN A 449 -13.02 16.13 -17.89
C ASN A 449 -12.92 14.98 -18.89
N ILE A 450 -11.83 14.22 -18.86
CA ILE A 450 -11.65 13.10 -19.78
C ILE A 450 -12.41 11.90 -19.26
N ALA A 451 -13.29 11.36 -20.09
CA ALA A 451 -13.99 10.11 -19.76
C ALA A 451 -12.98 8.96 -19.76
N ILE A 452 -12.91 8.26 -18.63
CA ILE A 452 -11.98 7.14 -18.46
C ILE A 452 -12.79 5.85 -18.40
N ASP A 453 -12.39 4.87 -19.22
CA ASP A 453 -12.95 3.52 -19.16
C ASP A 453 -11.97 2.60 -18.45
N GLU A 454 -12.51 1.76 -17.56
CA GLU A 454 -11.75 0.66 -17.00
C GLU A 454 -11.83 -0.51 -17.97
N LEU A 455 -10.69 -1.13 -18.24
CA LEU A 455 -10.59 -2.25 -19.16
C LEU A 455 -10.28 -3.53 -18.40
N LEU A 456 -10.91 -4.63 -18.84
CA LEU A 456 -10.42 -5.97 -18.54
C LEU A 456 -10.12 -6.63 -19.87
N VAL A 457 -8.85 -6.99 -20.07
CA VAL A 457 -8.42 -7.69 -21.29
C VAL A 457 -8.30 -9.16 -20.93
N VAL A 458 -9.16 -9.97 -21.52
CA VAL A 458 -9.26 -11.39 -21.21
C VAL A 458 -8.54 -12.17 -22.30
N CYS A 459 -7.47 -12.86 -21.93
CA CYS A 459 -6.63 -13.61 -22.86
C CYS A 459 -6.76 -15.11 -22.54
N SER A 460 -7.19 -15.88 -23.50
CA SER A 460 -7.43 -17.32 -23.32
C SER A 460 -6.86 -18.10 -24.49
N ARG A 461 -6.71 -19.39 -24.31
CA ARG A 461 -6.17 -20.31 -25.30
C ARG A 461 -4.79 -19.85 -25.81
N PRO A 462 -3.75 -20.07 -24.98
CA PRO A 462 -2.38 -19.67 -25.39
C PRO A 462 -1.97 -20.35 -26.69
N HIS A 463 -1.24 -19.62 -27.53
CA HIS A 463 -0.67 -20.22 -28.74
C HIS A 463 0.38 -21.28 -28.37
N SER A 464 0.38 -22.40 -29.08
CA SER A 464 1.38 -23.43 -28.86
C SER A 464 2.81 -22.94 -29.08
N ARG A 465 2.99 -21.97 -29.98
CA ARG A 465 4.29 -21.37 -30.27
C ARG A 465 4.87 -20.61 -29.07
N SER A 466 3.97 -20.14 -28.17
CA SER A 466 4.43 -19.39 -26.99
C SER A 466 5.25 -20.26 -26.04
N ARG A 467 5.06 -21.59 -26.12
CA ARG A 467 5.78 -22.54 -25.27
C ARG A 467 7.20 -22.82 -25.76
N ALA A 468 7.52 -22.42 -26.98
CA ALA A 468 8.82 -22.71 -27.59
C ALA A 468 9.86 -21.58 -27.38
N TRP A 469 9.50 -20.50 -26.77
CA TRP A 469 10.37 -19.34 -26.57
C TRP A 469 11.28 -19.48 -25.34
#